data_9dd0690bdf06f9957530bdafd5d5a9ea
#
_entry.id   9dd0690bdf06f9957530bdafd5d5a9ea
#
_cell.length_a   1.000
_cell.length_b   1.000
_cell.length_c   1.000
_cell.angle_alpha   90.00
_cell.angle_beta   90.00
_cell.angle_gamma   90.00
#
_symmetry.space_group_name_H-M   'P 1'
#
loop_
_entity.id
_entity.type
_entity.pdbx_description
1 polymer ?
#
loop_
_entity_poly.entity_id
_entity_poly.type
_entity_poly.pdbx_seq_one_letter_code
_entity_poly.pdbx_strand_id
1 'polypeptide(L)'
;EKQKFFEQMIAGNLSMADALETGKKYEMNLSAGMYNLLLFRFTLGEENRKSGELLGEAEYAIEKLTERLEYVFEFQRGVEGWAFLLMADNEEQMSERVKELSKDLEEIMKNYSTIAYFGGIGQPVARLRELEESFREAERALAARFTMELNRIISVEDIRMAQNVDTLDDIEITSFGEIEKTRTMLEKFLNNGAEDEIDEFVDVYINELPEENLKSVLMRQYIIMDAYIVMMSFCEKIEGIEGEMQAQSEELKNSMKTIQTLEEIKNYIRMLLKKIIGVRDTISG
;
A
#
# COMPACT_ATOMS: atom_id res chain seq x y z
N GLU A 1 -10.05 16.25 -13.18
CA GLU A 1 -11.20 15.70 -13.92
C GLU A 1 -10.96 14.26 -14.37
N LYS A 2 -9.76 13.92 -14.91
CA LYS A 2 -9.37 12.56 -15.31
C LYS A 2 -9.37 11.59 -14.12
N GLN A 3 -8.89 12.01 -12.95
CA GLN A 3 -8.94 11.23 -11.70
C GLN A 3 -10.38 10.93 -11.28
N LYS A 4 -11.27 11.92 -11.30
CA LYS A 4 -12.70 11.72 -10.98
C LYS A 4 -13.37 10.72 -11.93
N PHE A 5 -12.99 10.75 -13.20
CA PHE A 5 -13.47 9.77 -14.17
C PHE A 5 -13.00 8.36 -13.82
N PHE A 6 -11.75 8.20 -13.42
CA PHE A 6 -11.22 6.92 -12.94
C PHE A 6 -11.99 6.42 -11.70
N GLU A 7 -12.19 7.29 -10.71
CA GLU A 7 -12.96 6.96 -9.50
C GLU A 7 -14.39 6.49 -9.81
N GLN A 8 -15.03 7.12 -10.79
CA GLN A 8 -16.36 6.68 -11.25
C GLN A 8 -16.34 5.33 -11.96
N MET A 9 -15.28 5.03 -12.72
CA MET A 9 -15.11 3.72 -13.38
C MET A 9 -14.93 2.60 -12.36
N ILE A 10 -14.04 2.78 -11.37
CA ILE A 10 -13.80 1.76 -10.33
C ILE A 10 -14.97 1.60 -9.36
N ALA A 11 -15.77 2.64 -9.16
CA ALA A 11 -17.00 2.55 -8.35
C ALA A 11 -18.17 1.86 -9.08
N GLY A 12 -17.99 1.49 -10.36
CA GLY A 12 -19.05 0.87 -11.16
C GLY A 12 -20.25 1.80 -11.46
N ASN A 13 -20.08 3.11 -11.26
CA ASN A 13 -21.14 4.11 -11.38
C ASN A 13 -21.37 4.61 -12.82
N LEU A 14 -20.58 4.13 -13.78
CA LEU A 14 -20.70 4.52 -15.18
C LEU A 14 -21.27 3.38 -16.03
N SER A 15 -22.23 3.71 -16.90
CA SER A 15 -22.60 2.80 -17.97
C SER A 15 -21.43 2.68 -18.98
N MET A 16 -21.39 1.58 -19.73
CA MET A 16 -20.38 1.39 -20.77
C MET A 16 -20.43 2.53 -21.81
N ALA A 17 -21.61 3.00 -22.17
CA ALA A 17 -21.78 4.09 -23.11
C ALA A 17 -21.19 5.42 -22.58
N ASP A 18 -21.49 5.74 -21.31
CA ASP A 18 -20.98 6.96 -20.66
C ASP A 18 -19.46 6.88 -20.48
N ALA A 19 -18.93 5.70 -20.14
CA ALA A 19 -17.49 5.50 -20.01
C ALA A 19 -16.76 5.69 -21.34
N LEU A 20 -17.30 5.15 -22.45
CA LEU A 20 -16.74 5.32 -23.79
C LEU A 20 -16.84 6.78 -24.27
N GLU A 21 -17.96 7.45 -23.99
CA GLU A 21 -18.16 8.87 -24.37
C GLU A 21 -17.20 9.78 -23.57
N THR A 22 -17.12 9.55 -22.26
CA THR A 22 -16.22 10.33 -21.38
C THR A 22 -14.75 10.05 -21.69
N GLY A 23 -14.41 8.79 -21.97
CA GLY A 23 -13.07 8.41 -22.38
C GLY A 23 -12.60 9.16 -23.65
N LYS A 24 -13.47 9.32 -24.63
CA LYS A 24 -13.16 10.09 -25.84
C LYS A 24 -12.78 11.56 -25.55
N LYS A 25 -13.35 12.18 -24.51
CA LYS A 25 -12.99 13.54 -24.09
C LYS A 25 -11.56 13.65 -23.60
N TYR A 26 -11.00 12.53 -23.14
CA TYR A 26 -9.62 12.41 -22.67
C TYR A 26 -8.72 11.67 -23.66
N GLU A 27 -9.17 11.52 -24.92
CA GLU A 27 -8.45 10.80 -25.98
C GLU A 27 -8.19 9.31 -25.66
N MET A 28 -9.04 8.72 -24.81
CA MET A 28 -8.97 7.32 -24.41
C MET A 28 -9.95 6.49 -25.23
N ASN A 29 -9.44 5.55 -26.01
CA ASN A 29 -10.26 4.51 -26.62
C ASN A 29 -10.35 3.32 -25.64
N LEU A 30 -11.45 3.25 -24.88
CA LEU A 30 -11.71 2.21 -23.88
C LEU A 30 -12.36 0.95 -24.46
N SER A 31 -12.37 0.77 -25.78
CA SER A 31 -12.94 -0.42 -26.42
C SER A 31 -11.92 -1.56 -26.43
N ALA A 32 -12.11 -2.57 -25.62
CA ALA A 32 -11.23 -3.74 -25.55
C ALA A 32 -12.00 -5.01 -25.14
N GLY A 33 -11.40 -6.16 -25.34
CA GLY A 33 -11.95 -7.45 -24.90
C GLY A 33 -11.76 -7.72 -23.41
N MET A 34 -10.69 -7.16 -22.83
CA MET A 34 -10.34 -7.34 -21.42
C MET A 34 -9.67 -6.09 -20.84
N TYR A 35 -9.77 -5.96 -19.54
CA TYR A 35 -9.18 -4.87 -18.75
C TYR A 35 -8.44 -5.43 -17.53
N ASN A 36 -7.38 -4.76 -17.10
CA ASN A 36 -6.70 -5.02 -15.84
C ASN A 36 -6.16 -3.72 -15.27
N LEU A 37 -5.93 -3.69 -13.96
CA LEU A 37 -5.31 -2.57 -13.27
C LEU A 37 -3.97 -2.98 -12.67
N LEU A 38 -2.99 -2.10 -12.80
CA LEU A 38 -1.75 -2.13 -12.06
C LEU A 38 -1.67 -0.84 -11.25
N LEU A 39 -1.64 -0.95 -9.92
CA LEU A 39 -1.39 0.17 -9.02
C LEU A 39 0.11 0.24 -8.74
N PHE A 40 0.67 1.44 -8.78
CA PHE A 40 2.09 1.66 -8.59
C PHE A 40 2.31 2.86 -7.68
N ARG A 41 3.21 2.72 -6.72
CA ARG A 41 3.47 3.75 -5.71
C ARG A 41 4.95 3.84 -5.39
N PHE A 42 5.46 5.07 -5.22
CA PHE A 42 6.73 5.28 -4.55
C PHE A 42 6.56 5.16 -3.05
N THR A 43 7.51 4.50 -2.40
CA THR A 43 7.60 4.47 -0.95
C THR A 43 8.65 5.48 -0.53
N LEU A 44 8.20 6.58 0.07
CA LEU A 44 9.05 7.69 0.45
C LEU A 44 9.69 7.43 1.82
N GLY A 45 10.89 6.87 1.85
CA GLY A 45 11.73 6.86 3.04
C GLY A 45 12.28 8.26 3.35
N GLU A 46 12.85 8.47 4.55
CA GLU A 46 13.39 9.77 4.98
C GLU A 46 14.40 10.38 4.01
N GLU A 47 15.23 9.56 3.36
CA GLU A 47 16.22 10.02 2.38
C GLU A 47 15.58 10.60 1.12
N ASN A 48 14.41 10.10 0.73
CA ASN A 48 13.75 10.48 -0.51
C ASN A 48 12.91 11.75 -0.39
N ARG A 49 12.49 12.14 0.81
CA ARG A 49 11.75 13.39 1.04
C ARG A 49 12.57 14.63 0.68
N LYS A 50 13.91 14.51 0.72
CA LYS A 50 14.85 15.59 0.34
C LYS A 50 15.16 15.65 -1.17
N SER A 51 14.69 14.69 -1.96
CA SER A 51 15.03 14.51 -3.37
C SER A 51 13.84 14.80 -4.31
N GLY A 52 13.12 15.91 -4.07
CA GLY A 52 11.95 16.27 -4.90
C GLY A 52 12.22 16.35 -6.41
N GLU A 53 13.44 16.75 -6.80
CA GLU A 53 13.87 16.81 -8.20
C GLU A 53 13.96 15.39 -8.81
N LEU A 54 14.58 14.45 -8.10
CA LEU A 54 14.72 13.06 -8.54
C LEU A 54 13.36 12.35 -8.66
N LEU A 55 12.42 12.65 -7.73
CA LEU A 55 11.05 12.16 -7.81
C LEU A 55 10.36 12.66 -9.08
N GLY A 56 10.45 13.96 -9.38
CA GLY A 56 9.88 14.55 -10.60
C GLY A 56 10.47 13.96 -11.87
N GLU A 57 11.76 13.62 -11.90
CA GLU A 57 12.38 12.94 -13.02
C GLU A 57 11.84 11.51 -13.21
N ALA A 58 11.67 10.77 -12.12
CA ALA A 58 11.10 9.42 -12.17
C ALA A 58 9.63 9.44 -12.62
N GLU A 59 8.83 10.37 -12.10
CA GLU A 59 7.45 10.61 -12.54
C GLU A 59 7.37 10.91 -14.03
N TYR A 60 8.21 11.82 -14.53
CA TYR A 60 8.28 12.15 -15.94
C TYR A 60 8.69 10.96 -16.82
N ALA A 61 9.62 10.13 -16.34
CA ALA A 61 10.03 8.93 -17.06
C ALA A 61 8.87 7.91 -17.18
N ILE A 62 8.07 7.76 -16.14
CA ILE A 62 6.87 6.90 -16.13
C ILE A 62 5.82 7.45 -17.11
N GLU A 63 5.53 8.75 -17.08
CA GLU A 63 4.61 9.41 -18.02
C GLU A 63 5.05 9.19 -19.47
N LYS A 64 6.34 9.35 -19.76
CA LYS A 64 6.88 9.11 -21.12
C LYS A 64 6.84 7.64 -21.54
N LEU A 65 6.88 6.70 -20.62
CA LEU A 65 6.64 5.29 -20.91
C LEU A 65 5.18 5.08 -21.35
N THR A 66 4.23 5.53 -20.54
CA THR A 66 2.80 5.30 -20.78
C THR A 66 2.28 6.00 -22.05
N GLU A 67 2.80 7.19 -22.39
CA GLU A 67 2.49 7.88 -23.64
C GLU A 67 2.82 7.05 -24.90
N ARG A 68 3.76 6.11 -24.83
CA ARG A 68 4.17 5.25 -25.94
C ARG A 68 3.38 3.96 -26.05
N LEU A 69 2.64 3.59 -24.98
CA LEU A 69 1.90 2.34 -24.88
C LEU A 69 0.42 2.59 -25.20
N GLU A 70 -0.02 2.26 -26.41
CA GLU A 70 -1.41 2.47 -26.86
C GLU A 70 -2.46 1.67 -26.05
N TYR A 71 -2.02 0.66 -25.31
CA TYR A 71 -2.86 -0.23 -24.52
C TYR A 71 -2.92 0.12 -23.04
N VAL A 72 -2.29 1.22 -22.61
CA VAL A 72 -2.24 1.67 -21.22
C VAL A 72 -2.77 3.08 -21.09
N PHE A 73 -3.66 3.29 -20.13
CA PHE A 73 -4.05 4.63 -19.70
C PHE A 73 -3.62 4.86 -18.26
N GLU A 74 -2.91 5.96 -18.04
CA GLU A 74 -2.41 6.39 -16.75
C GLU A 74 -3.39 7.32 -16.04
N PHE A 75 -3.58 7.08 -14.74
CA PHE A 75 -4.32 7.95 -13.84
C PHE A 75 -3.45 8.24 -12.61
N GLN A 76 -3.13 9.50 -12.42
CA GLN A 76 -2.43 9.97 -11.22
C GLN A 76 -3.41 10.05 -10.05
N ARG A 77 -3.03 9.49 -8.91
CA ARG A 77 -3.82 9.42 -7.67
C ARG A 77 -3.23 10.28 -6.54
N GLY A 78 -2.44 11.29 -6.89
CA GLY A 78 -1.74 12.14 -5.92
C GLY A 78 -0.74 11.34 -5.10
N VAL A 79 -0.82 11.43 -3.78
CA VAL A 79 0.08 10.70 -2.86
C VAL A 79 -0.04 9.18 -2.93
N GLU A 80 -1.16 8.66 -3.45
CA GLU A 80 -1.37 7.22 -3.65
C GLU A 80 -0.65 6.67 -4.90
N GLY A 81 0.03 7.50 -5.68
CA GLY A 81 0.80 7.10 -6.85
C GLY A 81 -0.03 7.03 -8.14
N TRP A 82 0.05 5.92 -8.86
CA TRP A 82 -0.56 5.75 -10.17
C TRP A 82 -1.47 4.53 -10.22
N ALA A 83 -2.49 4.63 -11.06
CA ALA A 83 -3.24 3.49 -11.56
C ALA A 83 -3.03 3.41 -13.08
N PHE A 84 -2.58 2.28 -13.57
CA PHE A 84 -2.44 1.97 -14.99
C PHE A 84 -3.58 1.03 -15.38
N LEU A 85 -4.47 1.52 -16.25
CA LEU A 85 -5.52 0.71 -16.87
C LEU A 85 -4.95 0.06 -18.14
N LEU A 86 -4.78 -1.25 -18.10
CA LEU A 86 -4.35 -2.05 -19.23
C LEU A 86 -5.55 -2.60 -19.98
N MET A 87 -5.44 -2.67 -21.28
CA MET A 87 -6.45 -3.23 -22.18
C MET A 87 -5.84 -4.29 -23.07
N ALA A 88 -6.62 -5.34 -23.38
CA ALA A 88 -6.22 -6.42 -24.27
C ALA A 88 -7.44 -7.03 -24.97
N ASP A 89 -7.20 -7.85 -26.00
CA ASP A 89 -8.26 -8.55 -26.71
C ASP A 89 -8.61 -9.89 -26.03
N ASN A 90 -7.64 -10.49 -25.35
CA ASN A 90 -7.77 -11.78 -24.67
C ASN A 90 -6.79 -11.92 -23.50
N GLU A 91 -6.90 -13.01 -22.76
CA GLU A 91 -6.14 -13.27 -21.54
C GLU A 91 -4.63 -13.44 -21.79
N GLU A 92 -4.24 -14.11 -22.87
CA GLU A 92 -2.84 -14.29 -23.23
C GLU A 92 -2.16 -12.95 -23.49
N GLN A 93 -2.78 -12.10 -24.31
CA GLN A 93 -2.31 -10.75 -24.60
C GLN A 93 -2.30 -9.86 -23.34
N MET A 94 -3.30 -10.01 -22.45
CA MET A 94 -3.30 -9.29 -21.18
C MET A 94 -2.10 -9.69 -20.31
N SER A 95 -1.81 -10.98 -20.21
CA SER A 95 -0.65 -11.49 -19.45
C SER A 95 0.66 -10.93 -19.99
N GLU A 96 0.82 -10.90 -21.32
CA GLU A 96 2.01 -10.32 -21.98
C GLU A 96 2.14 -8.82 -21.68
N ARG A 97 1.06 -8.05 -21.83
CA ARG A 97 1.05 -6.60 -21.59
C ARG A 97 1.33 -6.22 -20.14
N VAL A 98 0.79 -6.99 -19.19
CA VAL A 98 1.10 -6.82 -17.77
C VAL A 98 2.58 -7.06 -17.49
N LYS A 99 3.17 -8.12 -18.05
CA LYS A 99 4.60 -8.42 -17.91
C LYS A 99 5.48 -7.35 -18.55
N GLU A 100 5.12 -6.87 -19.72
CA GLU A 100 5.84 -5.82 -20.44
C GLU A 100 5.83 -4.52 -19.61
N LEU A 101 4.66 -4.04 -19.20
CA LEU A 101 4.56 -2.82 -18.39
C LEU A 101 5.31 -2.94 -17.05
N SER A 102 5.17 -4.08 -16.36
CA SER A 102 5.87 -4.32 -15.10
C SER A 102 7.38 -4.26 -15.29
N LYS A 103 7.90 -4.93 -16.31
CA LYS A 103 9.33 -4.93 -16.64
C LYS A 103 9.83 -3.52 -17.00
N ASP A 104 9.07 -2.77 -17.79
CA ASP A 104 9.46 -1.42 -18.20
C ASP A 104 9.48 -0.44 -17.01
N LEU A 105 8.49 -0.54 -16.11
CA LEU A 105 8.48 0.23 -14.86
C LEU A 105 9.69 -0.13 -13.98
N GLU A 106 9.99 -1.41 -13.80
CA GLU A 106 11.15 -1.87 -13.03
C GLU A 106 12.47 -1.39 -13.66
N GLU A 107 12.57 -1.38 -15.00
CA GLU A 107 13.76 -0.89 -15.72
C GLU A 107 13.96 0.62 -15.54
N ILE A 108 12.88 1.41 -15.58
CA ILE A 108 12.94 2.83 -15.25
C ILE A 108 13.45 3.02 -13.83
N MET A 109 12.90 2.29 -12.86
CA MET A 109 13.23 2.45 -11.44
C MET A 109 14.67 2.04 -11.11
N LYS A 110 15.34 1.22 -11.92
CA LYS A 110 16.78 0.95 -11.76
C LYS A 110 17.65 2.21 -11.89
N ASN A 111 17.20 3.20 -12.68
CA ASN A 111 17.90 4.48 -12.80
C ASN A 111 17.67 5.40 -11.59
N TYR A 112 16.69 5.07 -10.75
CA TYR A 112 16.30 5.83 -9.56
C TYR A 112 16.38 4.95 -8.30
N SER A 113 17.51 4.27 -8.12
CA SER A 113 17.71 3.24 -7.10
C SER A 113 17.52 3.70 -5.65
N THR A 114 17.56 5.01 -5.39
CA THR A 114 17.27 5.61 -4.09
C THR A 114 15.77 5.75 -3.80
N ILE A 115 14.92 5.65 -4.83
CA ILE A 115 13.47 5.71 -4.69
C ILE A 115 12.94 4.28 -4.59
N ALA A 116 12.46 3.90 -3.42
CA ALA A 116 11.77 2.63 -3.26
C ALA A 116 10.36 2.72 -3.86
N TYR A 117 9.87 1.60 -4.38
CA TYR A 117 8.55 1.50 -5.00
C TYR A 117 7.89 0.16 -4.69
N PHE A 118 6.59 0.11 -4.96
CA PHE A 118 5.85 -1.14 -4.96
C PHE A 118 4.69 -1.06 -5.95
N GLY A 119 4.39 -2.18 -6.60
CA GLY A 119 3.26 -2.29 -7.51
C GLY A 119 2.38 -3.49 -7.18
N GLY A 120 1.07 -3.29 -7.29
CA GLY A 120 0.06 -4.32 -7.15
C GLY A 120 -0.68 -4.56 -8.47
N ILE A 121 -0.71 -5.79 -8.94
CA ILE A 121 -1.39 -6.20 -10.17
C ILE A 121 -2.76 -6.77 -9.79
N GLY A 122 -3.81 -6.27 -10.45
CA GLY A 122 -5.17 -6.77 -10.32
C GLY A 122 -5.43 -8.02 -11.14
N GLN A 123 -6.65 -8.53 -11.03
CA GLN A 123 -7.11 -9.62 -11.90
C GLN A 123 -7.69 -9.09 -13.22
N PRO A 124 -7.49 -9.79 -14.34
CA PRO A 124 -8.14 -9.45 -15.61
C PRO A 124 -9.66 -9.57 -15.49
N VAL A 125 -10.37 -8.62 -16.08
CA VAL A 125 -11.84 -8.62 -16.16
C VAL A 125 -12.30 -8.41 -17.59
N ALA A 126 -13.41 -9.04 -17.98
CA ALA A 126 -13.91 -9.00 -19.35
C ALA A 126 -14.69 -7.71 -19.67
N ARG A 127 -15.15 -7.01 -18.66
CA ARG A 127 -16.02 -5.85 -18.83
C ARG A 127 -15.55 -4.68 -17.98
N LEU A 128 -15.63 -3.48 -18.53
CA LEU A 128 -15.24 -2.26 -17.83
C LEU A 128 -15.98 -2.05 -16.50
N ARG A 129 -17.25 -2.45 -16.41
CA ARG A 129 -18.04 -2.38 -15.16
C ARG A 129 -17.54 -3.32 -14.04
N GLU A 130 -16.70 -4.28 -14.35
CA GLU A 130 -16.07 -5.22 -13.42
C GLU A 130 -14.72 -4.69 -12.93
N LEU A 131 -14.34 -3.48 -13.31
CA LEU A 131 -13.04 -2.88 -13.00
C LEU A 131 -12.82 -2.73 -11.49
N GLU A 132 -13.90 -2.61 -10.70
CA GLU A 132 -13.85 -2.63 -9.23
C GLU A 132 -13.18 -3.90 -8.69
N GLU A 133 -13.42 -5.06 -9.31
CA GLU A 133 -12.81 -6.33 -8.89
C GLU A 133 -11.30 -6.34 -9.15
N SER A 134 -10.90 -5.87 -10.35
CA SER A 134 -9.49 -5.71 -10.67
C SER A 134 -8.79 -4.71 -9.72
N PHE A 135 -9.46 -3.61 -9.40
CA PHE A 135 -8.95 -2.59 -8.48
C PHE A 135 -8.74 -3.16 -7.08
N ARG A 136 -9.73 -3.86 -6.52
CA ARG A 136 -9.59 -4.50 -5.19
C ARG A 136 -8.45 -5.51 -5.12
N GLU A 137 -8.28 -6.35 -6.14
CA GLU A 137 -7.15 -7.28 -6.18
C GLU A 137 -5.81 -6.55 -6.30
N ALA A 138 -5.74 -5.47 -7.09
CA ALA A 138 -4.54 -4.64 -7.17
C ALA A 138 -4.21 -3.95 -5.82
N GLU A 139 -5.22 -3.45 -5.10
CA GLU A 139 -5.03 -2.89 -3.75
C GLU A 139 -4.54 -3.94 -2.74
N ARG A 140 -5.10 -5.16 -2.78
CA ARG A 140 -4.63 -6.27 -1.93
C ARG A 140 -3.17 -6.63 -2.23
N ALA A 141 -2.79 -6.68 -3.49
CA ALA A 141 -1.40 -6.92 -3.88
C ALA A 141 -0.50 -5.75 -3.44
N LEU A 142 -0.92 -4.51 -3.63
CA LEU A 142 -0.18 -3.31 -3.22
C LEU A 142 0.02 -3.25 -1.70
N ALA A 143 -0.95 -3.73 -0.91
CA ALA A 143 -0.86 -3.78 0.56
C ALA A 143 0.27 -4.70 1.06
N ALA A 144 0.75 -5.64 0.24
CA ALA A 144 1.89 -6.49 0.57
C ALA A 144 3.21 -5.68 0.75
N ARG A 145 3.27 -4.41 0.34
CA ARG A 145 4.43 -3.52 0.61
C ARG A 145 4.77 -3.39 2.10
N PHE A 146 3.79 -3.61 2.98
CA PHE A 146 4.00 -3.56 4.43
C PHE A 146 4.63 -4.82 5.02
N THR A 147 4.51 -5.95 4.33
CA THR A 147 4.95 -7.27 4.81
C THR A 147 6.08 -7.86 4.00
N MET A 148 6.28 -7.41 2.77
CA MET A 148 7.29 -7.91 1.84
C MET A 148 8.38 -6.88 1.58
N GLU A 149 9.47 -7.32 0.95
CA GLU A 149 10.51 -6.41 0.49
C GLU A 149 10.00 -5.52 -0.63
N LEU A 150 10.43 -4.25 -0.61
CA LEU A 150 10.10 -3.25 -1.62
C LEU A 150 10.79 -3.52 -2.96
N ASN A 151 10.58 -2.65 -3.92
CA ASN A 151 11.14 -2.67 -5.27
C ASN A 151 10.69 -3.88 -6.11
N ARG A 152 9.40 -4.14 -6.07
CA ARG A 152 8.75 -5.20 -6.87
C ARG A 152 7.34 -4.85 -7.30
N ILE A 153 6.88 -5.53 -8.32
CA ILE A 153 5.51 -5.46 -8.83
C ILE A 153 4.96 -6.87 -8.82
N ILE A 154 3.89 -7.13 -8.06
CA ILE A 154 3.37 -8.47 -7.82
C ILE A 154 1.84 -8.54 -7.90
N SER A 155 1.33 -9.73 -8.11
CA SER A 155 -0.10 -10.07 -8.02
C SER A 155 -0.42 -10.75 -6.68
N VAL A 156 -1.71 -10.91 -6.36
CA VAL A 156 -2.16 -11.70 -5.21
C VAL A 156 -1.73 -13.17 -5.35
N GLU A 157 -1.66 -13.70 -6.58
CA GLU A 157 -1.20 -15.06 -6.82
C GLU A 157 0.30 -15.23 -6.49
N ASP A 158 1.13 -14.23 -6.82
CA ASP A 158 2.55 -14.25 -6.44
C ASP A 158 2.71 -14.26 -4.91
N ILE A 159 1.87 -13.54 -4.18
CA ILE A 159 1.86 -13.55 -2.71
C ILE A 159 1.50 -14.93 -2.18
N ARG A 160 0.46 -15.58 -2.73
CA ARG A 160 0.06 -16.94 -2.33
C ARG A 160 1.14 -17.97 -2.59
N MET A 161 1.82 -17.86 -3.73
CA MET A 161 2.93 -18.74 -4.06
C MET A 161 4.10 -18.57 -3.08
N ALA A 162 4.46 -17.35 -2.74
CA ALA A 162 5.50 -17.05 -1.76
C ALA A 162 5.17 -17.62 -0.37
N GLN A 163 3.94 -17.43 0.10
CA GLN A 163 3.48 -17.95 1.39
C GLN A 163 3.45 -19.49 1.44
N ASN A 164 3.11 -20.16 0.34
CA ASN A 164 3.10 -21.63 0.28
C ASN A 164 4.50 -22.26 0.28
N VAL A 165 5.54 -21.52 -0.07
CA VAL A 165 6.93 -21.99 0.01
C VAL A 165 7.44 -21.92 1.45
N ASP A 166 7.03 -20.90 2.20
CA ASP A 166 7.44 -20.73 3.61
C ASP A 166 6.73 -21.70 4.57
N THR A 167 5.57 -22.25 4.19
CA THR A 167 4.77 -23.16 5.05
C THR A 167 5.25 -24.62 5.09
N LEU A 168 6.30 -25.00 4.36
CA LEU A 168 6.78 -26.39 4.33
C LEU A 168 7.83 -26.73 5.41
N ASP A 169 8.41 -25.72 6.11
CA ASP A 169 9.45 -25.96 7.11
C ASP A 169 9.15 -25.52 8.55
N ASP A 170 8.00 -24.85 8.84
CA ASP A 170 7.70 -24.31 10.18
C ASP A 170 6.29 -24.68 10.71
N ILE A 171 6.05 -25.96 10.94
CA ILE A 171 4.84 -26.39 11.65
C ILE A 171 5.15 -26.64 13.13
N GLU A 172 5.70 -25.72 13.89
CA GLU A 172 5.65 -25.88 15.36
C GLU A 172 6.02 -24.67 16.27
N ILE A 173 6.03 -23.42 15.80
CA ILE A 173 6.21 -22.25 16.71
C ILE A 173 5.22 -21.14 16.38
N THR A 174 3.94 -21.35 16.66
CA THR A 174 2.85 -20.64 16.02
C THR A 174 2.38 -19.33 16.68
N SER A 175 2.83 -18.90 17.83
CA SER A 175 2.33 -17.63 18.40
C SER A 175 3.40 -16.56 18.59
N PHE A 176 4.63 -16.91 18.86
CA PHE A 176 5.71 -15.94 19.06
C PHE A 176 6.32 -15.44 17.75
N GLY A 177 6.41 -16.26 16.71
CA GLY A 177 6.93 -15.87 15.40
C GLY A 177 6.05 -14.84 14.69
N GLU A 178 4.75 -14.94 14.84
CA GLU A 178 3.79 -13.99 14.27
C GLU A 178 3.85 -12.61 14.95
N ILE A 179 4.06 -12.60 16.27
CA ILE A 179 4.26 -11.35 17.01
C ILE A 179 5.57 -10.68 16.62
N GLU A 180 6.64 -11.42 16.42
CA GLU A 180 7.92 -10.88 15.94
C GLU A 180 7.81 -10.30 14.53
N LYS A 181 7.04 -10.96 13.65
CA LYS A 181 6.72 -10.45 12.31
C LYS A 181 5.98 -9.11 12.38
N THR A 182 4.95 -9.01 13.23
CA THR A 182 4.17 -7.76 13.39
C THR A 182 5.00 -6.64 14.02
N ARG A 183 5.92 -6.93 14.94
CA ARG A 183 6.90 -5.95 15.45
C ARG A 183 7.78 -5.40 14.34
N THR A 184 8.40 -6.28 13.55
CA THR A 184 9.25 -5.89 12.42
C THR A 184 8.48 -5.03 11.41
N MET A 185 7.24 -5.38 11.14
CA MET A 185 6.35 -4.64 10.26
C MET A 185 6.06 -3.23 10.80
N LEU A 186 5.75 -3.13 12.10
CA LEU A 186 5.52 -1.85 12.77
C LEU A 186 6.78 -0.96 12.78
N GLU A 187 7.95 -1.52 13.07
CA GLU A 187 9.24 -0.81 13.03
C GLU A 187 9.56 -0.28 11.63
N LYS A 188 9.36 -1.09 10.60
CA LYS A 188 9.53 -0.66 9.19
C LYS A 188 8.60 0.49 8.84
N PHE A 189 7.34 0.42 9.27
CA PHE A 189 6.37 1.47 9.02
C PHE A 189 6.71 2.76 9.77
N LEU A 190 7.14 2.70 11.01
CA LEU A 190 7.61 3.86 11.78
C LEU A 190 8.80 4.57 11.10
N ASN A 191 9.69 3.81 10.48
CA ASN A 191 10.84 4.37 9.76
C ASN A 191 10.44 4.99 8.40
N ASN A 192 9.59 4.32 7.63
CA ASN A 192 9.40 4.63 6.21
C ASN A 192 7.94 4.95 5.82
N GLY A 193 6.96 4.67 6.68
CA GLY A 193 5.55 4.88 6.37
C GLY A 193 5.16 6.35 6.28
N ALA A 194 4.15 6.67 5.49
CA ALA A 194 3.57 7.99 5.35
C ALA A 194 2.23 8.10 6.11
N GLU A 195 1.84 9.34 6.46
CA GLU A 195 0.62 9.58 7.24
C GLU A 195 -0.64 9.08 6.52
N ASP A 196 -0.70 9.23 5.20
CA ASP A 196 -1.82 8.78 4.37
C ASP A 196 -1.93 7.24 4.25
N GLU A 197 -0.89 6.50 4.63
CA GLU A 197 -0.87 5.03 4.65
C GLU A 197 -1.31 4.41 5.99
N ILE A 198 -1.49 5.22 7.03
CA ILE A 198 -1.73 4.72 8.40
C ILE A 198 -2.98 3.84 8.48
N ASP A 199 -4.08 4.26 7.86
CA ASP A 199 -5.35 3.52 7.94
C ASP A 199 -5.22 2.14 7.29
N GLU A 200 -4.64 2.07 6.10
CA GLU A 200 -4.39 0.81 5.39
C GLU A 200 -3.37 -0.06 6.16
N PHE A 201 -2.29 0.56 6.66
CA PHE A 201 -1.29 -0.15 7.45
C PHE A 201 -1.91 -0.82 8.69
N VAL A 202 -2.75 -0.10 9.45
CA VAL A 202 -3.38 -0.64 10.66
C VAL A 202 -4.28 -1.83 10.35
N ASP A 203 -5.03 -1.77 9.24
CA ASP A 203 -5.85 -2.89 8.82
C ASP A 203 -5.01 -4.13 8.46
N VAL A 204 -3.92 -3.95 7.74
CA VAL A 204 -2.99 -5.05 7.41
C VAL A 204 -2.31 -5.57 8.68
N TYR A 205 -1.82 -4.70 9.56
CA TYR A 205 -1.17 -5.06 10.83
C TYR A 205 -2.07 -5.94 11.71
N ILE A 206 -3.33 -5.56 11.86
CA ILE A 206 -4.30 -6.34 12.63
C ILE A 206 -4.63 -7.67 11.95
N ASN A 207 -4.72 -7.72 10.63
CA ASN A 207 -5.02 -8.95 9.88
C ASN A 207 -3.85 -9.95 9.89
N GLU A 208 -2.62 -9.52 10.15
CA GLU A 208 -1.46 -10.42 10.36
C GLU A 208 -1.47 -11.09 11.75
N LEU A 209 -2.31 -10.61 12.68
CA LEU A 209 -2.45 -11.23 13.99
C LEU A 209 -3.44 -12.42 13.94
N PRO A 210 -3.14 -13.54 14.61
CA PRO A 210 -4.05 -14.68 14.65
C PRO A 210 -5.42 -14.31 15.19
N GLU A 211 -6.49 -14.74 14.53
CA GLU A 211 -7.87 -14.44 14.94
C GLU A 211 -8.17 -14.91 16.37
N GLU A 212 -7.57 -16.03 16.79
CA GLU A 212 -7.70 -16.56 18.14
C GLU A 212 -7.13 -15.60 19.20
N ASN A 213 -6.01 -14.95 18.89
CA ASN A 213 -5.39 -13.95 19.75
C ASN A 213 -6.29 -12.71 19.90
N LEU A 214 -6.96 -12.31 18.82
CA LEU A 214 -7.88 -11.17 18.83
C LEU A 214 -9.17 -11.43 19.61
N LYS A 215 -9.56 -12.70 19.82
CA LYS A 215 -10.71 -13.09 20.65
C LYS A 215 -10.41 -13.01 22.15
N SER A 216 -9.15 -13.19 22.55
CA SER A 216 -8.73 -13.14 23.96
C SER A 216 -8.54 -11.70 24.46
N VAL A 217 -9.19 -11.34 25.56
CA VAL A 217 -9.02 -10.03 26.22
C VAL A 217 -7.56 -9.80 26.62
N LEU A 218 -6.93 -10.82 27.19
CA LEU A 218 -5.53 -10.76 27.62
C LEU A 218 -4.58 -10.53 26.43
N MET A 219 -4.81 -11.24 25.33
CA MET A 219 -4.00 -11.10 24.14
C MET A 219 -4.21 -9.73 23.47
N ARG A 220 -5.42 -9.20 23.44
CA ARG A 220 -5.66 -7.83 22.96
C ARG A 220 -4.88 -6.79 23.77
N GLN A 221 -4.88 -6.92 25.09
CA GLN A 221 -4.09 -6.04 25.97
C GLN A 221 -2.59 -6.19 25.72
N TYR A 222 -2.12 -7.42 25.50
CA TYR A 222 -0.73 -7.68 25.15
C TYR A 222 -0.34 -7.01 23.82
N ILE A 223 -1.17 -7.15 22.79
CA ILE A 223 -0.94 -6.53 21.46
C ILE A 223 -0.81 -5.01 21.58
N ILE A 224 -1.70 -4.37 22.33
CA ILE A 224 -1.65 -2.91 22.56
C ILE A 224 -0.37 -2.53 23.31
N MET A 225 -0.02 -3.27 24.33
CA MET A 225 1.20 -3.03 25.12
C MET A 225 2.46 -3.19 24.26
N ASP A 226 2.50 -4.25 23.44
CA ASP A 226 3.60 -4.54 22.55
C ASP A 226 3.77 -3.43 21.50
N ALA A 227 2.70 -3.05 20.84
CA ALA A 227 2.70 -1.93 19.89
C ALA A 227 3.17 -0.62 20.55
N TYR A 228 2.69 -0.33 21.76
CA TYR A 228 3.13 0.84 22.52
C TYR A 228 4.63 0.81 22.81
N ILE A 229 5.16 -0.33 23.28
CA ILE A 229 6.60 -0.48 23.58
C ILE A 229 7.45 -0.25 22.31
N VAL A 230 7.07 -0.85 21.18
CA VAL A 230 7.79 -0.66 19.91
C VAL A 230 7.80 0.81 19.50
N MET A 231 6.64 1.48 19.58
CA MET A 231 6.52 2.90 19.21
C MET A 231 7.32 3.81 20.15
N MET A 232 7.32 3.54 21.44
CA MET A 232 8.12 4.32 22.41
C MET A 232 9.62 4.10 22.21
N SER A 233 10.05 2.86 21.99
CA SER A 233 11.45 2.56 21.68
C SER A 233 11.93 3.21 20.39
N PHE A 234 11.03 3.39 19.42
CA PHE A 234 11.32 4.15 18.21
C PHE A 234 11.51 5.65 18.53
N CYS A 235 10.62 6.22 19.36
CA CYS A 235 10.73 7.62 19.77
C CYS A 235 12.03 7.93 20.54
N GLU A 236 12.51 7.01 21.36
CA GLU A 236 13.79 7.18 22.08
C GLU A 236 15.02 7.31 21.16
N LYS A 237 14.92 6.80 19.92
CA LYS A 237 15.99 6.89 18.91
C LYS A 237 16.00 8.23 18.15
N ILE A 238 14.95 9.03 18.27
CA ILE A 238 14.80 10.29 17.54
C ILE A 238 15.08 11.45 18.50
N GLU A 239 16.18 12.18 18.27
CA GLU A 239 16.52 13.37 19.06
C GLU A 239 15.42 14.46 18.94
N GLY A 240 14.92 14.94 20.06
CA GLY A 240 13.95 16.02 20.13
C GLY A 240 12.48 15.59 20.33
N ILE A 241 12.14 14.31 20.25
CA ILE A 241 10.78 13.78 20.52
C ILE A 241 10.48 13.69 22.03
N GLU A 242 11.49 13.55 22.88
CA GLU A 242 11.35 13.22 24.30
C GLU A 242 10.37 14.12 25.06
N GLY A 243 10.38 15.43 24.80
CA GLY A 243 9.54 16.40 25.52
C GLY A 243 8.06 16.33 25.14
N GLU A 244 7.74 16.11 23.87
CA GLU A 244 6.35 16.03 23.40
C GLU A 244 5.68 14.70 23.77
N MET A 245 6.44 13.61 23.75
CA MET A 245 5.91 12.28 24.07
C MET A 245 5.74 12.05 25.58
N GLN A 246 6.56 12.67 26.44
CA GLN A 246 6.40 12.59 27.90
C GLN A 246 5.10 13.22 28.38
N ALA A 247 4.70 14.35 27.86
CA ALA A 247 3.45 15.03 28.21
C ALA A 247 2.20 14.21 27.82
N GLN A 248 2.32 13.35 26.80
CA GLN A 248 1.23 12.55 26.28
C GLN A 248 1.21 11.10 26.80
N SER A 249 2.30 10.64 27.43
CA SER A 249 2.43 9.24 27.86
C SER A 249 1.43 8.82 28.92
N GLU A 250 0.99 9.75 29.79
CA GLU A 250 -0.02 9.46 30.82
C GLU A 250 -1.44 9.32 30.24
N GLU A 251 -1.79 10.17 29.28
CA GLU A 251 -3.08 10.08 28.57
C GLU A 251 -3.18 8.79 27.77
N LEU A 252 -2.09 8.42 27.09
CA LEU A 252 -1.97 7.18 26.34
C LEU A 252 -2.06 5.95 27.22
N LYS A 253 -1.40 5.93 28.39
CA LYS A 253 -1.50 4.85 29.36
C LYS A 253 -2.92 4.69 29.93
N ASN A 254 -3.62 5.80 30.12
CA ASN A 254 -5.00 5.75 30.62
C ASN A 254 -5.96 5.23 29.53
N SER A 255 -5.76 5.61 28.28
CA SER A 255 -6.55 5.09 27.16
C SER A 255 -6.38 3.59 26.97
N MET A 256 -5.17 3.05 27.17
CA MET A 256 -4.91 1.59 27.09
C MET A 256 -5.78 0.76 28.03
N LYS A 257 -6.11 1.28 29.22
CA LYS A 257 -6.89 0.56 30.24
C LYS A 257 -8.37 0.40 29.86
N THR A 258 -8.88 1.25 29.00
CA THR A 258 -10.29 1.30 28.59
C THR A 258 -10.60 0.56 27.31
N ILE A 259 -9.58 0.13 26.55
CA ILE A 259 -9.73 -0.52 25.25
C ILE A 259 -10.19 -1.96 25.43
N GLN A 260 -11.36 -2.29 24.85
CA GLN A 260 -11.96 -3.62 24.93
C GLN A 260 -12.27 -4.23 23.55
N THR A 261 -12.52 -3.43 22.56
CA THR A 261 -12.91 -3.87 21.21
C THR A 261 -11.76 -3.80 20.22
N LEU A 262 -11.87 -4.56 19.14
CA LEU A 262 -10.90 -4.55 18.04
C LEU A 262 -10.81 -3.18 17.37
N GLU A 263 -11.94 -2.51 17.19
CA GLU A 263 -11.99 -1.17 16.59
C GLU A 263 -11.31 -0.12 17.49
N GLU A 264 -11.46 -0.23 18.80
CA GLU A 264 -10.74 0.63 19.73
C GLU A 264 -9.23 0.39 19.68
N ILE A 265 -8.77 -0.85 19.48
CA ILE A 265 -7.35 -1.17 19.25
C ILE A 265 -6.84 -0.49 17.98
N LYS A 266 -7.55 -0.64 16.88
CA LYS A 266 -7.21 0.00 15.61
C LYS A 266 -7.11 1.51 15.76
N ASN A 267 -8.11 2.14 16.37
CA ASN A 267 -8.14 3.58 16.60
C ASN A 267 -6.99 4.07 17.49
N TYR A 268 -6.63 3.30 18.52
CA TYR A 268 -5.51 3.61 19.39
C TYR A 268 -4.17 3.58 18.62
N ILE A 269 -3.94 2.52 17.84
CA ILE A 269 -2.72 2.40 17.02
C ILE A 269 -2.65 3.52 15.97
N ARG A 270 -3.77 3.82 15.29
CA ARG A 270 -3.85 4.95 14.34
C ARG A 270 -3.46 6.27 14.99
N MET A 271 -4.01 6.56 16.17
CA MET A 271 -3.72 7.78 16.91
C MET A 271 -2.24 7.90 17.27
N LEU A 272 -1.64 6.82 17.77
CA LEU A 272 -0.20 6.79 18.09
C LEU A 272 0.65 7.01 16.84
N LEU A 273 0.38 6.30 15.77
CA LEU A 273 1.11 6.41 14.51
C LEU A 273 1.03 7.81 13.92
N LYS A 274 -0.15 8.43 13.88
CA LYS A 274 -0.33 9.82 13.41
C LYS A 274 0.53 10.80 14.17
N LYS A 275 0.57 10.67 15.50
CA LYS A 275 1.39 11.53 16.35
C LYS A 275 2.89 11.34 16.09
N ILE A 276 3.36 10.10 16.07
CA ILE A 276 4.79 9.79 15.93
C ILE A 276 5.29 10.15 14.52
N ILE A 277 4.55 9.78 13.50
CA ILE A 277 4.90 10.10 12.11
C ILE A 277 4.88 11.61 11.89
N GLY A 278 3.88 12.33 12.42
CA GLY A 278 3.81 13.78 12.33
C GLY A 278 5.03 14.48 12.97
N VAL A 279 5.46 14.02 14.14
CA VAL A 279 6.67 14.56 14.80
C VAL A 279 7.94 14.17 14.05
N ARG A 280 8.08 12.90 13.65
CA ARG A 280 9.21 12.44 12.82
C ARG A 280 9.39 13.32 11.59
N ASP A 281 8.31 13.56 10.87
CA ASP A 281 8.32 14.33 9.61
C ASP A 281 8.64 15.81 9.84
N THR A 282 8.23 16.37 10.98
CA THR A 282 8.57 17.75 11.35
C THR A 282 10.04 17.91 11.70
N ILE A 283 10.67 16.91 12.31
CA ILE A 283 12.09 16.96 12.70
C ILE A 283 13.00 16.69 11.50
N SER A 284 12.56 15.86 10.54
CA SER A 284 13.32 15.48 9.35
C SER A 284 13.23 16.51 8.20
N GLY A 285 12.32 17.46 8.25
CA GLY A 285 12.14 18.57 7.28
C GLY A 285 12.91 19.78 7.69
#